data_b554623e414ba8a30b6ba3d992a5c785
#
_entry.id   b554623e414ba8a30b6ba3d992a5c785
#
_cell.length_a   1.000
_cell.length_b   1.000
_cell.length_c   1.000
_cell.angle_alpha   90.00
_cell.angle_beta   90.00
_cell.angle_gamma   90.00
#
_symmetry.space_group_name_H-M   'P 1'
#
loop_
_entity.id
_entity.type
_entity.pdbx_description
1 polymer ?
#
loop_
_entity_poly.entity_id
_entity_poly.type
_entity_poly.pdbx_seq_one_letter_code
_entity_poly.pdbx_strand_id
1 'polypeptide(L)'
;SSTVYPFATAVSEATAKANPDMKSPVIESTGTGAGMKLFCGGVGAQHPDIEMASRRMKKSEFDDCVKNGVKDIIEVQVGLDGIAFAEATKGPEMKLTPEDVYKALAANPFGKPQAAKNWSDVNPALPAIPIVVYGPPSTSGTRDALAELILTKGCETDPAMKALKDSDKDKHKDLCT
;
A
#
# COMPACT_ATOMS: atom_id res chain seq x y z
N SER A 1 -7.66 -5.71 -4.36
CA SER A 1 -6.50 -5.82 -3.47
C SER A 1 -5.96 -7.24 -3.42
N SER A 2 -4.65 -7.43 -3.51
CA SER A 2 -4.01 -8.75 -3.36
C SER A 2 -4.16 -9.33 -1.95
N THR A 3 -4.21 -8.48 -0.94
CA THR A 3 -4.42 -8.88 0.46
C THR A 3 -5.79 -9.52 0.69
N VAL A 4 -6.84 -8.93 0.15
CA VAL A 4 -8.23 -9.37 0.37
C VAL A 4 -8.62 -10.51 -0.56
N TYR A 5 -7.94 -10.65 -1.70
CA TYR A 5 -8.27 -11.61 -2.75
C TYR A 5 -8.51 -13.06 -2.28
N PRO A 6 -7.61 -13.70 -1.50
CA PRO A 6 -7.83 -15.09 -1.07
C PRO A 6 -9.05 -15.25 -0.15
N PHE A 7 -9.34 -14.26 0.68
CA PHE A 7 -10.53 -14.27 1.54
C PHE A 7 -11.81 -14.09 0.72
N ALA A 8 -11.82 -13.14 -0.21
CA ALA A 8 -12.95 -12.91 -1.09
C ALA A 8 -13.26 -14.14 -1.97
N THR A 9 -12.23 -14.82 -2.47
CA THR A 9 -12.40 -16.07 -3.23
C THR A 9 -13.08 -17.14 -2.39
N ALA A 10 -12.62 -17.37 -1.17
CA ALA A 10 -13.22 -18.36 -0.26
C ALA A 10 -14.69 -18.01 0.09
N VAL A 11 -14.98 -16.72 0.33
CA VAL A 11 -16.36 -16.25 0.59
C VAL A 11 -17.24 -16.43 -0.64
N SER A 12 -16.74 -16.09 -1.83
CA SER A 12 -17.46 -16.26 -3.09
C SER A 12 -17.85 -17.72 -3.34
N GLU A 13 -16.89 -18.64 -3.17
CA GLU A 13 -17.13 -20.08 -3.32
C GLU A 13 -18.19 -20.59 -2.32
N ALA A 14 -18.05 -20.19 -1.05
CA ALA A 14 -19.01 -20.56 -0.01
C ALA A 14 -20.42 -20.00 -0.29
N THR A 15 -20.51 -18.77 -0.76
CA THR A 15 -21.77 -18.11 -1.10
C THR A 15 -22.45 -18.77 -2.29
N ALA A 16 -21.70 -19.06 -3.36
CA ALA A 16 -22.24 -19.77 -4.54
C ALA A 16 -22.73 -21.18 -4.18
N LYS A 17 -22.00 -21.89 -3.30
CA LYS A 17 -22.41 -23.22 -2.81
C LYS A 17 -23.69 -23.17 -1.97
N ALA A 18 -23.85 -22.13 -1.15
CA ALA A 18 -25.03 -21.95 -0.30
C ALA A 18 -26.27 -21.45 -1.09
N ASN A 19 -26.05 -20.84 -2.25
CA ASN A 19 -27.09 -20.24 -3.09
C ASN A 19 -26.95 -20.74 -4.54
N PRO A 20 -27.44 -21.93 -4.89
CA PRO A 20 -27.24 -22.53 -6.22
C PRO A 20 -27.77 -21.73 -7.40
N ASP A 21 -28.76 -20.85 -7.16
CA ASP A 21 -29.35 -19.97 -8.19
C ASP A 21 -28.54 -18.69 -8.42
N MET A 22 -27.54 -18.43 -7.58
CA MET A 22 -26.67 -17.26 -7.69
C MET A 22 -25.49 -17.54 -8.61
N LYS A 23 -25.23 -16.66 -9.56
CA LYS A 23 -24.01 -16.72 -10.36
C LYS A 23 -22.79 -16.46 -9.46
N SER A 24 -21.75 -17.28 -9.63
CA SER A 24 -20.48 -17.03 -8.94
C SER A 24 -19.91 -15.67 -9.30
N PRO A 25 -19.55 -14.83 -8.32
CA PRO A 25 -18.86 -13.58 -8.58
C PRO A 25 -17.51 -13.81 -9.30
N VAL A 26 -17.21 -12.95 -10.26
CA VAL A 26 -15.86 -12.90 -10.89
C VAL A 26 -14.97 -12.06 -10.01
N ILE A 27 -13.85 -12.64 -9.56
CA ILE A 27 -12.93 -11.97 -8.63
C ILE A 27 -11.56 -11.82 -9.29
N GLU A 28 -11.05 -10.59 -9.32
CA GLU A 28 -9.76 -10.25 -9.89
C GLU A 28 -8.84 -9.59 -8.86
N SER A 29 -7.54 -9.84 -8.96
CA SER A 29 -6.53 -9.23 -8.09
C SER A 29 -5.68 -8.22 -8.85
N THR A 30 -6.10 -6.96 -8.84
CA THR A 30 -5.46 -5.85 -9.56
C THR A 30 -4.67 -4.89 -8.64
N GLY A 31 -4.75 -5.09 -7.33
CA GLY A 31 -4.31 -4.13 -6.32
C GLY A 31 -5.38 -3.06 -6.03
N THR A 32 -5.30 -2.40 -4.87
CA THR A 32 -6.32 -1.44 -4.42
C THR A 32 -6.46 -0.25 -5.36
N GLY A 33 -5.36 0.37 -5.77
CA GLY A 33 -5.42 1.57 -6.62
C GLY A 33 -5.97 1.31 -8.03
N ALA A 34 -5.61 0.18 -8.64
CA ALA A 34 -6.13 -0.20 -9.94
C ALA A 34 -7.60 -0.63 -9.85
N GLY A 35 -7.97 -1.38 -8.81
CA GLY A 35 -9.37 -1.75 -8.55
C GLY A 35 -10.26 -0.53 -8.33
N MET A 36 -9.81 0.47 -7.56
CA MET A 36 -10.53 1.74 -7.39
C MET A 36 -10.78 2.46 -8.72
N LYS A 37 -9.81 2.47 -9.63
CA LYS A 37 -10.00 3.06 -10.97
C LYS A 37 -11.06 2.33 -11.78
N LEU A 38 -11.08 0.99 -11.72
CA LEU A 38 -12.11 0.19 -12.41
C LEU A 38 -13.47 0.41 -11.80
N PHE A 39 -13.58 0.39 -10.47
CA PHE A 39 -14.83 0.65 -9.73
C PHE A 39 -15.35 2.05 -9.98
N CYS A 40 -14.51 3.07 -9.92
CA CYS A 40 -14.87 4.46 -10.20
C CYS A 40 -14.99 4.79 -11.71
N GLY A 41 -14.80 3.81 -12.60
CA GLY A 41 -14.88 4.02 -14.04
C GLY A 41 -16.30 4.27 -14.57
N GLY A 42 -17.34 3.88 -13.81
CA GLY A 42 -18.73 4.07 -14.17
C GLY A 42 -19.67 3.08 -13.50
N VAL A 43 -20.94 3.12 -13.86
CA VAL A 43 -21.99 2.20 -13.39
C VAL A 43 -22.48 1.28 -14.51
N GLY A 44 -22.94 0.10 -14.13
CA GLY A 44 -23.50 -0.90 -15.06
C GLY A 44 -22.59 -2.11 -15.26
N ALA A 45 -23.05 -3.07 -16.06
CA ALA A 45 -22.46 -4.41 -16.21
C ALA A 45 -21.00 -4.44 -16.73
N GLN A 46 -20.45 -3.32 -17.16
CA GLN A 46 -19.08 -3.18 -17.64
C GLN A 46 -18.10 -2.83 -16.51
N HIS A 47 -18.60 -2.53 -15.31
CA HIS A 47 -17.82 -2.07 -14.19
C HIS A 47 -18.02 -2.99 -12.98
N PRO A 48 -17.01 -3.12 -12.08
CA PRO A 48 -17.15 -3.90 -10.85
C PRO A 48 -18.18 -3.30 -9.91
N ASP A 49 -19.01 -4.13 -9.30
CA ASP A 49 -19.97 -3.72 -8.26
C ASP A 49 -19.29 -3.56 -6.89
N ILE A 50 -18.17 -4.25 -6.65
CA ILE A 50 -17.47 -4.29 -5.39
C ILE A 50 -15.96 -4.10 -5.64
N GLU A 51 -15.35 -3.20 -4.89
CA GLU A 51 -13.90 -3.06 -4.79
C GLU A 51 -13.39 -3.61 -3.46
N MET A 52 -12.39 -4.49 -3.53
CA MET A 52 -11.72 -5.07 -2.38
C MET A 52 -10.46 -4.27 -2.04
N ALA A 53 -10.57 -3.34 -1.10
CA ALA A 53 -9.51 -2.43 -0.74
C ALA A 53 -8.75 -2.89 0.52
N SER A 54 -7.44 -2.68 0.58
CA SER A 54 -6.61 -2.84 1.78
C SER A 54 -6.37 -1.52 2.53
N ARG A 55 -7.02 -0.45 2.08
CA ARG A 55 -7.03 0.88 2.70
C ARG A 55 -8.33 1.58 2.38
N ARG A 56 -8.63 2.66 3.09
CA ARG A 56 -9.77 3.52 2.78
C ARG A 56 -9.61 4.19 1.41
N MET A 57 -10.75 4.51 0.79
CA MET A 57 -10.81 5.32 -0.42
C MET A 57 -10.22 6.70 -0.18
N LYS A 58 -9.36 7.16 -1.09
CA LYS A 58 -8.81 8.53 -1.05
C LYS A 58 -9.84 9.53 -1.57
N LYS A 59 -9.74 10.80 -1.12
CA LYS A 59 -10.64 11.85 -1.61
C LYS A 59 -10.60 11.98 -3.14
N SER A 60 -9.43 11.91 -3.76
CA SER A 60 -9.28 11.98 -5.21
C SER A 60 -9.99 10.82 -5.93
N GLU A 61 -9.93 9.61 -5.38
CA GLU A 61 -10.64 8.44 -5.92
C GLU A 61 -12.16 8.62 -5.81
N PHE A 62 -12.65 9.16 -4.68
CA PHE A 62 -14.06 9.49 -4.51
C PHE A 62 -14.52 10.56 -5.51
N ASP A 63 -13.73 11.61 -5.71
CA ASP A 63 -14.03 12.67 -6.68
C ASP A 63 -14.11 12.10 -8.12
N ASP A 64 -13.23 11.16 -8.48
CA ASP A 64 -13.27 10.46 -9.77
C ASP A 64 -14.52 9.57 -9.89
N CYS A 65 -14.92 8.85 -8.84
CA CYS A 65 -16.14 8.09 -8.78
C CYS A 65 -17.37 8.98 -9.06
N VAL A 66 -17.50 10.08 -8.34
CA VAL A 66 -18.62 11.03 -8.48
C VAL A 66 -18.68 11.60 -9.91
N LYS A 67 -17.52 11.96 -10.47
CA LYS A 67 -17.42 12.47 -11.86
C LYS A 67 -17.94 11.47 -12.89
N ASN A 68 -17.75 10.18 -12.65
CA ASN A 68 -18.17 9.09 -13.53
C ASN A 68 -19.55 8.52 -13.16
N GLY A 69 -20.31 9.17 -12.27
CA GLY A 69 -21.67 8.80 -11.91
C GLY A 69 -21.81 7.78 -10.79
N VAL A 70 -20.70 7.31 -10.20
CA VAL A 70 -20.68 6.43 -9.03
C VAL A 70 -20.78 7.29 -7.77
N LYS A 71 -21.99 7.46 -7.22
CA LYS A 71 -22.26 8.43 -6.15
C LYS A 71 -22.57 7.78 -4.81
N ASP A 72 -23.26 6.63 -4.85
CA ASP A 72 -23.71 5.93 -3.63
C ASP A 72 -22.70 4.83 -3.28
N ILE A 73 -21.67 5.20 -2.55
CA ILE A 73 -20.57 4.31 -2.18
C ILE A 73 -20.70 3.95 -0.71
N ILE A 74 -20.75 2.64 -0.42
CA ILE A 74 -20.78 2.11 0.93
C ILE A 74 -19.41 1.48 1.23
N GLU A 75 -18.74 1.93 2.28
CA GLU A 75 -17.50 1.33 2.77
C GLU A 75 -17.80 0.41 3.96
N VAL A 76 -17.46 -0.88 3.81
CA VAL A 76 -17.62 -1.89 4.86
C VAL A 76 -16.24 -2.38 5.29
N GLN A 77 -15.87 -2.12 6.54
CA GLN A 77 -14.64 -2.66 7.10
C GLN A 77 -14.88 -4.09 7.57
N VAL A 78 -14.22 -5.04 6.89
CA VAL A 78 -14.38 -6.48 7.17
C VAL A 78 -13.27 -7.06 8.06
N GLY A 79 -12.17 -6.32 8.26
CA GLY A 79 -11.06 -6.75 9.08
C GLY A 79 -9.96 -5.69 9.19
N LEU A 80 -8.92 -6.04 9.92
CA LEU A 80 -7.68 -5.29 10.04
C LEU A 80 -6.54 -6.15 9.50
N ASP A 81 -5.61 -5.51 8.80
CA ASP A 81 -4.37 -6.11 8.32
C ASP A 81 -3.17 -5.26 8.76
N GLY A 82 -1.99 -5.82 8.70
CA GLY A 82 -0.77 -5.13 9.11
C GLY A 82 0.44 -5.52 8.27
N ILE A 83 1.41 -4.63 8.21
CA ILE A 83 2.72 -4.92 7.62
C ILE A 83 3.65 -5.37 8.73
N ALA A 84 4.30 -6.50 8.53
CA ALA A 84 5.36 -6.99 9.39
C ALA A 84 6.70 -7.01 8.63
N PHE A 85 7.75 -6.65 9.33
CA PHE A 85 9.12 -6.89 8.91
C PHE A 85 9.58 -8.18 9.56
N ALA A 86 10.16 -9.06 8.78
CA ALA A 86 10.66 -10.33 9.26
C ALA A 86 12.14 -10.49 8.91
N GLU A 87 12.87 -11.12 9.79
CA GLU A 87 14.26 -11.50 9.61
C GLU A 87 14.47 -12.98 9.95
N ALA A 88 15.60 -13.53 9.57
CA ALA A 88 15.92 -14.91 9.94
C ALA A 88 15.99 -15.06 11.45
N THR A 89 15.45 -16.14 12.02
CA THR A 89 15.41 -16.42 13.47
C THR A 89 16.82 -16.41 14.13
N LYS A 90 17.86 -16.69 13.35
CA LYS A 90 19.26 -16.64 13.78
C LYS A 90 19.97 -15.36 13.30
N GLY A 91 19.26 -14.44 12.70
CA GLY A 91 19.78 -13.15 12.28
C GLY A 91 20.02 -12.20 13.47
N PRO A 92 20.70 -11.07 13.24
CA PRO A 92 20.85 -10.04 14.25
C PRO A 92 19.49 -9.36 14.52
N GLU A 93 19.19 -9.08 15.78
CA GLU A 93 17.97 -8.34 16.12
C GLU A 93 18.00 -6.93 15.51
N MET A 94 17.03 -6.63 14.65
CA MET A 94 16.89 -5.37 13.93
C MET A 94 15.81 -4.50 14.59
N LYS A 95 16.22 -3.50 15.38
CA LYS A 95 15.30 -2.51 15.97
C LYS A 95 15.11 -1.32 15.02
N LEU A 96 14.32 -1.51 13.98
CA LEU A 96 14.09 -0.54 12.92
C LEU A 96 13.02 0.47 13.27
N THR A 97 13.30 1.74 13.01
CA THR A 97 12.30 2.81 12.96
C THR A 97 11.79 3.02 11.52
N PRO A 98 10.65 3.68 11.31
CA PRO A 98 10.22 4.08 9.96
C PRO A 98 11.26 4.93 9.23
N GLU A 99 12.02 5.76 9.95
CA GLU A 99 13.10 6.57 9.38
C GLU A 99 14.27 5.71 8.89
N ASP A 100 14.66 4.69 9.65
CA ASP A 100 15.71 3.76 9.23
C ASP A 100 15.32 3.02 7.95
N VAL A 101 14.07 2.54 7.89
CA VAL A 101 13.54 1.87 6.69
C VAL A 101 13.50 2.83 5.50
N TYR A 102 13.03 4.05 5.69
CA TYR A 102 13.03 5.07 4.64
C TYR A 102 14.44 5.37 4.14
N LYS A 103 15.38 5.64 5.03
CA LYS A 103 16.79 5.91 4.67
C LYS A 103 17.45 4.74 3.92
N ALA A 104 17.07 3.51 4.27
CA ALA A 104 17.61 2.31 3.62
C ALA A 104 17.05 2.08 2.21
N LEU A 105 15.78 2.41 1.96
CA LEU A 105 15.06 2.01 0.76
C LEU A 105 14.81 3.13 -0.25
N ALA A 106 14.83 4.40 0.18
CA ALA A 106 14.60 5.53 -0.71
C ALA A 106 15.77 5.70 -1.71
N ALA A 107 15.47 6.00 -2.95
CA ALA A 107 16.48 6.29 -3.96
C ALA A 107 17.23 7.61 -3.66
N ASN A 108 16.50 8.57 -3.08
CA ASN A 108 17.03 9.88 -2.73
C ASN A 108 16.57 10.27 -1.30
N PRO A 109 17.08 9.63 -0.25
CA PRO A 109 16.66 9.92 1.11
C PRO A 109 16.92 11.39 1.46
N PHE A 110 15.85 12.10 1.86
CA PHE A 110 15.85 13.54 2.16
C PHE A 110 16.43 14.40 1.03
N GLY A 111 16.21 13.99 -0.24
CA GLY A 111 16.66 14.69 -1.43
C GLY A 111 18.15 14.50 -1.78
N LYS A 112 18.84 13.59 -1.12
CA LYS A 112 20.24 13.25 -1.41
C LYS A 112 20.33 11.87 -2.06
N PRO A 113 21.24 11.64 -3.03
CA PRO A 113 21.41 10.31 -3.61
C PRO A 113 21.71 9.25 -2.54
N GLN A 114 21.16 8.04 -2.72
CA GLN A 114 21.40 6.91 -1.82
C GLN A 114 22.87 6.57 -1.78
N ALA A 115 23.47 6.60 -0.58
CA ALA A 115 24.87 6.26 -0.34
C ALA A 115 25.04 5.09 0.65
N ALA A 116 24.01 4.75 1.42
CA ALA A 116 24.05 3.68 2.39
C ALA A 116 24.17 2.30 1.70
N LYS A 117 25.12 1.49 2.15
CA LYS A 117 25.32 0.10 1.70
C LYS A 117 25.05 -0.90 2.81
N ASN A 118 25.26 -0.50 4.05
CA ASN A 118 25.04 -1.30 5.25
C ASN A 118 24.00 -0.63 6.15
N TRP A 119 23.34 -1.40 6.98
CA TRP A 119 22.38 -0.87 7.95
C TRP A 119 23.02 0.12 8.92
N SER A 120 24.30 -0.10 9.29
CA SER A 120 25.06 0.86 10.13
C SER A 120 25.29 2.22 9.45
N ASP A 121 25.23 2.32 8.12
CA ASP A 121 25.33 3.60 7.40
C ASP A 121 24.03 4.42 7.54
N VAL A 122 22.92 3.73 7.74
CA VAL A 122 21.60 4.32 7.97
C VAL A 122 21.44 4.79 9.41
N ASN A 123 21.81 3.91 10.34
CA ASN A 123 21.77 4.17 11.78
C ASN A 123 22.95 3.42 12.46
N PRO A 124 23.88 4.13 13.09
CA PRO A 124 25.06 3.50 13.75
C PRO A 124 24.72 2.49 14.85
N ALA A 125 23.49 2.51 15.39
CA ALA A 125 23.03 1.51 16.36
C ALA A 125 22.65 0.17 15.73
N LEU A 126 22.54 0.11 14.40
CA LEU A 126 22.22 -1.10 13.66
C LEU A 126 23.49 -1.88 13.29
N PRO A 127 23.38 -3.18 13.03
CA PRO A 127 24.51 -4.01 12.62
C PRO A 127 25.18 -3.53 11.33
N ALA A 128 26.50 -3.68 11.23
CA ALA A 128 27.28 -3.39 10.02
C ALA A 128 27.16 -4.54 8.99
N ILE A 129 25.95 -4.80 8.53
CA ILE A 129 25.62 -5.81 7.53
C ILE A 129 25.00 -5.15 6.29
N PRO A 130 25.18 -5.74 5.10
CA PRO A 130 24.61 -5.20 3.85
C PRO A 130 23.10 -5.03 3.92
N ILE A 131 22.59 -3.96 3.31
CA ILE A 131 21.16 -3.76 3.12
C ILE A 131 20.71 -4.68 2.01
N VAL A 132 20.02 -5.77 2.35
CA VAL A 132 19.35 -6.69 1.43
C VAL A 132 17.92 -6.84 1.86
N VAL A 133 17.00 -6.40 1.02
CA VAL A 133 15.56 -6.35 1.36
C VAL A 133 14.76 -7.03 0.26
N TYR A 134 13.90 -7.93 0.65
CA TYR A 134 12.89 -8.52 -0.20
C TYR A 134 11.54 -7.85 0.08
N GLY A 135 10.96 -7.25 -0.90
CA GLY A 135 9.71 -6.51 -0.77
C GLY A 135 8.64 -6.94 -1.76
N PRO A 136 7.39 -6.51 -1.55
CA PRO A 136 6.31 -6.79 -2.47
C PRO A 136 6.53 -6.09 -3.82
N PRO A 137 6.05 -6.68 -4.93
CA PRO A 137 6.14 -6.05 -6.26
C PRO A 137 5.31 -4.75 -6.31
N SER A 138 5.60 -3.88 -7.28
CA SER A 138 4.92 -2.59 -7.46
C SER A 138 3.41 -2.70 -7.71
N THR A 139 2.93 -3.87 -8.12
CA THR A 139 1.50 -4.17 -8.31
C THR A 139 0.78 -4.60 -7.04
N SER A 140 1.49 -4.78 -5.94
CA SER A 140 0.93 -5.23 -4.66
C SER A 140 0.39 -4.08 -3.82
N GLY A 141 -0.80 -4.22 -3.23
CA GLY A 141 -1.34 -3.29 -2.24
C GLY A 141 -0.48 -3.19 -0.97
N THR A 142 0.28 -4.24 -0.65
CA THR A 142 1.27 -4.21 0.46
C THR A 142 2.41 -3.23 0.14
N ARG A 143 2.78 -3.07 -1.14
CA ARG A 143 3.76 -2.04 -1.55
C ARG A 143 3.21 -0.63 -1.32
N ASP A 144 1.96 -0.39 -1.67
CA ASP A 144 1.28 0.89 -1.40
C ASP A 144 1.23 1.18 0.11
N ALA A 145 0.88 0.17 0.91
CA ALA A 145 0.82 0.29 2.36
C ALA A 145 2.22 0.53 2.98
N LEU A 146 3.28 -0.11 2.48
CA LEU A 146 4.66 0.17 2.88
C LEU A 146 5.01 1.63 2.61
N ALA A 147 4.70 2.13 1.42
CA ALA A 147 4.96 3.52 1.06
C ALA A 147 4.21 4.50 1.99
N GLU A 148 2.91 4.29 2.21
CA GLU A 148 2.08 5.21 2.99
C GLU A 148 2.34 5.13 4.51
N LEU A 149 2.48 3.93 5.06
CA LEU A 149 2.53 3.73 6.51
C LEU A 149 3.94 3.78 7.09
N ILE A 150 4.95 3.51 6.27
CA ILE A 150 6.35 3.41 6.72
C ILE A 150 7.24 4.46 6.03
N LEU A 151 7.35 4.41 4.69
CA LEU A 151 8.30 5.29 3.99
C LEU A 151 7.91 6.76 4.13
N THR A 152 6.65 7.12 3.91
CA THR A 152 6.18 8.50 4.11
C THR A 152 6.39 8.96 5.54
N LYS A 153 6.10 8.12 6.54
CA LYS A 153 6.33 8.49 7.95
C LYS A 153 7.81 8.69 8.26
N GLY A 154 8.67 7.83 7.72
CA GLY A 154 10.11 7.97 7.86
C GLY A 154 10.66 9.22 7.18
N CYS A 155 10.16 9.55 6.00
CA CYS A 155 10.49 10.78 5.27
C CYS A 155 10.04 12.04 6.03
N GLU A 156 8.83 12.04 6.56
CA GLU A 156 8.23 13.18 7.28
C GLU A 156 8.83 13.41 8.68
N THR A 157 9.80 12.62 9.12
CA THR A 157 10.63 12.95 10.29
C THR A 157 11.48 14.20 10.05
N ASP A 158 11.84 14.46 8.78
CA ASP A 158 12.45 15.72 8.38
C ASP A 158 11.37 16.79 8.15
N PRO A 159 11.41 17.94 8.88
CA PRO A 159 10.42 18.99 8.74
C PRO A 159 10.34 19.60 7.32
N ALA A 160 11.47 19.64 6.57
CA ALA A 160 11.48 20.14 5.21
C ALA A 160 10.73 19.19 4.26
N MET A 161 10.91 17.87 4.43
CA MET A 161 10.15 16.88 3.66
C MET A 161 8.67 16.93 3.98
N LYS A 162 8.33 17.07 5.26
CA LYS A 162 6.94 17.21 5.71
C LYS A 162 6.26 18.45 5.11
N ALA A 163 6.96 19.57 5.05
CA ALA A 163 6.45 20.82 4.46
C ALA A 163 6.12 20.69 2.96
N LEU A 164 6.81 19.82 2.23
CA LEU A 164 6.52 19.55 0.81
C LEU A 164 5.12 18.97 0.61
N LYS A 165 4.53 18.32 1.58
CA LYS A 165 3.17 17.78 1.51
C LYS A 165 2.13 18.83 1.13
N ASP A 166 2.32 20.04 1.57
CA ASP A 166 1.42 21.17 1.32
C ASP A 166 1.93 22.08 0.20
N SER A 167 3.25 22.27 0.07
CA SER A 167 3.87 23.20 -0.87
C SER A 167 4.12 22.59 -2.26
N ASP A 168 4.47 21.28 -2.34
CA ASP A 168 4.79 20.59 -3.60
C ASP A 168 4.52 19.08 -3.46
N LYS A 169 3.28 18.69 -3.70
CA LYS A 169 2.80 17.32 -3.52
C LYS A 169 3.50 16.30 -4.41
N ASP A 170 3.85 16.70 -5.62
CA ASP A 170 4.52 15.80 -6.56
C ASP A 170 5.94 15.49 -6.09
N LYS A 171 6.67 16.52 -5.69
CA LYS A 171 8.01 16.37 -5.10
C LYS A 171 7.98 15.59 -3.78
N HIS A 172 6.98 15.85 -2.92
CA HIS A 172 6.79 15.07 -1.70
C HIS A 172 6.60 13.59 -2.03
N LYS A 173 5.76 13.29 -3.01
CA LYS A 173 5.52 11.91 -3.45
C LYS A 173 6.80 11.27 -3.99
N ASP A 174 7.52 11.94 -4.86
CA ASP A 174 8.75 11.41 -5.48
C ASP A 174 9.85 11.14 -4.46
N LEU A 175 9.93 11.91 -3.38
CA LEU A 175 10.96 11.76 -2.36
C LEU A 175 10.53 10.81 -1.21
N CYS A 176 9.23 10.73 -0.88
CA CYS A 176 8.74 10.06 0.33
C CYS A 176 8.03 8.71 0.08
N THR A 177 7.84 8.27 -1.18
CA THR A 177 7.09 7.01 -1.46
C THR A 177 7.84 6.00 -2.33
#